data_b71b51cd43ffabc530f2156533987114
#
_entry.id   b71b51cd43ffabc530f2156533987114
#
_cell.length_a   1.000
_cell.length_b   1.000
_cell.length_c   1.000
_cell.angle_alpha   90.00
_cell.angle_beta   90.00
_cell.angle_gamma   90.00
#
_symmetry.space_group_name_H-M   'P 1'
#
loop_
_entity.id
_entity.type
_entity.pdbx_description
1 polymer ?
#
loop_
_entity_poly.entity_id
_entity_poly.type
_entity_poly.pdbx_seq_one_letter_code
_entity_poly.pdbx_strand_id
1 'polypeptide(L)'
;MRRRFRLAGFLGLLAGVACAHLPAASSEIPLRVMTYNIRSGNGNLVGTADAIRASAPDLVALQEVDVNWAERSSFVDQAATLGQQLRMQVRFARIYQLAGTRPQDPPREFGVALLSKFPILDWSNHIITRLSTQETNPVPAPLPGFLEAKIDVSGTTVRVFNTHLDYRSDPRVRQQQVAEMLAYIGDTSAPTLLFGDLNAPSDAPEIQLLLERLHDAWPTSAGPGLTDPADEPRKRIDYVLVSKHFRVRSATVPVTLASDHRPVVVDLILAR
;
A
#
# COMPACT_ATOMS: atom_id res chain seq x y z
N MET A 1 -79.28 46.29 -37.48
CA MET A 1 -78.81 45.14 -36.64
C MET A 1 -77.33 44.87 -36.91
N ARG A 2 -76.45 45.36 -36.05
CA ARG A 2 -74.97 45.14 -36.19
C ARG A 2 -74.48 44.21 -35.06
N ARG A 3 -74.11 42.99 -35.35
CA ARG A 3 -73.48 42.01 -34.42
C ARG A 3 -71.99 42.38 -34.25
N ARG A 4 -71.58 42.59 -33.01
CA ARG A 4 -70.18 42.78 -32.62
C ARG A 4 -69.62 41.38 -32.24
N PHE A 5 -68.55 40.97 -32.95
CA PHE A 5 -67.73 39.81 -32.59
C PHE A 5 -66.68 40.23 -31.53
N ARG A 6 -66.64 39.53 -30.40
CA ARG A 6 -65.60 39.65 -29.42
C ARG A 6 -64.54 38.61 -29.72
N LEU A 7 -63.31 39.07 -29.93
CA LEU A 7 -62.11 38.20 -29.98
C LEU A 7 -61.70 37.86 -28.53
N ALA A 8 -61.64 36.56 -28.21
CA ALA A 8 -61.03 36.06 -26.96
C ALA A 8 -59.55 35.79 -27.23
N GLY A 9 -58.66 36.53 -26.58
CA GLY A 9 -57.22 36.28 -26.65
C GLY A 9 -56.85 35.13 -25.71
N PHE A 10 -56.22 34.08 -26.30
CA PHE A 10 -55.59 32.98 -25.56
C PHE A 10 -54.20 33.43 -25.12
N LEU A 11 -53.97 33.58 -23.82
CA LEU A 11 -52.64 33.78 -23.23
C LEU A 11 -52.02 32.41 -23.02
N GLY A 12 -51.05 32.02 -23.88
CA GLY A 12 -50.29 30.80 -23.70
C GLY A 12 -49.26 30.98 -22.59
N LEU A 13 -49.39 30.25 -21.49
CA LEU A 13 -48.39 30.15 -20.44
C LEU A 13 -47.24 29.23 -20.93
N LEU A 14 -46.08 29.77 -21.27
CA LEU A 14 -44.86 29.01 -21.48
C LEU A 14 -44.29 28.60 -20.13
N ALA A 15 -44.49 27.33 -19.76
CA ALA A 15 -43.81 26.71 -18.62
C ALA A 15 -42.36 26.44 -19.00
N GLY A 16 -41.43 27.26 -18.53
CA GLY A 16 -39.99 27.01 -18.64
C GLY A 16 -39.60 25.82 -17.76
N VAL A 17 -39.20 24.73 -18.41
CA VAL A 17 -38.58 23.59 -17.71
C VAL A 17 -37.18 24.01 -17.31
N ALA A 18 -36.98 24.38 -16.05
CA ALA A 18 -35.67 24.58 -15.44
C ALA A 18 -35.01 23.19 -15.31
N CYS A 19 -34.08 22.84 -16.19
CA CYS A 19 -33.17 21.72 -15.99
C CYS A 19 -32.30 22.05 -14.77
N ALA A 20 -32.63 21.44 -13.61
CA ALA A 20 -31.76 21.44 -12.47
C ALA A 20 -30.49 20.67 -12.83
N HIS A 21 -29.37 21.37 -13.00
CA HIS A 21 -28.06 20.76 -13.07
C HIS A 21 -27.79 20.09 -11.72
N LEU A 22 -27.93 18.77 -11.65
CA LEU A 22 -27.38 17.99 -10.56
C LEU A 22 -25.87 18.23 -10.55
N PRO A 23 -25.26 18.56 -9.39
CA PRO A 23 -23.82 18.67 -9.32
C PRO A 23 -23.22 17.33 -9.77
N ALA A 24 -22.28 17.38 -10.71
CA ALA A 24 -21.53 16.19 -11.10
C ALA A 24 -20.95 15.56 -9.84
N ALA A 25 -21.21 14.27 -9.62
CA ALA A 25 -20.64 13.54 -8.51
C ALA A 25 -19.12 13.78 -8.52
N SER A 26 -18.57 14.15 -7.36
CA SER A 26 -17.13 14.45 -7.27
C SER A 26 -16.35 13.29 -7.86
N SER A 27 -15.49 13.56 -8.82
CA SER A 27 -14.62 12.58 -9.46
C SER A 27 -13.51 12.06 -8.51
N GLU A 28 -13.60 12.40 -7.23
CA GLU A 28 -12.63 12.07 -6.19
C GLU A 28 -13.03 10.80 -5.44
N ILE A 29 -12.07 9.86 -5.31
CA ILE A 29 -12.26 8.61 -4.57
C ILE A 29 -11.41 8.66 -3.30
N PRO A 30 -12.01 8.64 -2.09
CA PRO A 30 -11.25 8.50 -0.86
C PRO A 30 -10.65 7.09 -0.77
N LEU A 31 -9.40 7.01 -0.31
CA LEU A 31 -8.66 5.77 -0.17
C LEU A 31 -7.77 5.85 1.08
N ARG A 32 -8.00 5.00 2.05
CA ARG A 32 -7.12 4.87 3.23
C ARG A 32 -6.17 3.71 3.05
N VAL A 33 -4.87 3.98 3.16
CA VAL A 33 -3.82 2.99 2.93
C VAL A 33 -2.90 2.86 4.14
N MET A 34 -2.29 1.69 4.30
CA MET A 34 -1.37 1.39 5.39
C MET A 34 -0.15 0.64 4.87
N THR A 35 1.06 0.98 5.35
CA THR A 35 2.22 0.10 5.32
C THR A 35 2.59 -0.31 6.73
N TYR A 36 2.99 -1.57 6.93
CA TYR A 36 3.31 -2.11 8.24
C TYR A 36 4.29 -3.28 8.16
N ASN A 37 5.50 -3.08 8.65
CA ASN A 37 6.41 -4.19 8.94
C ASN A 37 5.91 -4.89 10.21
N ILE A 38 5.49 -6.16 10.10
CA ILE A 38 4.84 -6.90 11.19
C ILE A 38 5.79 -7.79 11.98
N ARG A 39 7.08 -7.80 11.64
CA ARG A 39 8.09 -8.64 12.30
C ARG A 39 7.60 -10.08 12.51
N SER A 40 7.14 -10.72 11.46
CA SER A 40 6.57 -12.08 11.54
C SER A 40 5.46 -12.23 12.60
N GLY A 41 4.65 -11.16 12.78
CA GLY A 41 3.60 -11.10 13.80
C GLY A 41 4.13 -10.94 15.23
N ASN A 42 5.43 -10.80 15.44
CA ASN A 42 6.09 -10.57 16.73
C ASN A 42 5.54 -11.46 17.88
N GLY A 43 5.18 -12.71 17.58
CA GLY A 43 4.49 -13.63 18.49
C GLY A 43 3.04 -13.26 18.83
N ASN A 44 2.48 -12.22 18.21
CA ASN A 44 1.13 -11.71 18.47
C ASN A 44 0.41 -11.27 17.19
N LEU A 45 0.10 -12.20 16.32
CA LEU A 45 -0.62 -11.92 15.06
C LEU A 45 -2.01 -11.31 15.30
N VAL A 46 -2.65 -11.63 16.42
CA VAL A 46 -3.93 -11.04 16.84
C VAL A 46 -3.77 -9.53 17.06
N GLY A 47 -2.73 -9.12 17.79
CA GLY A 47 -2.43 -7.69 17.99
C GLY A 47 -2.14 -6.97 16.67
N THR A 48 -1.46 -7.62 15.72
CA THR A 48 -1.27 -7.09 14.37
C THR A 48 -2.62 -6.88 13.67
N ALA A 49 -3.51 -7.86 13.69
CA ALA A 49 -4.85 -7.75 13.10
C ALA A 49 -5.67 -6.63 13.77
N ASP A 50 -5.57 -6.47 15.09
CA ASP A 50 -6.28 -5.43 15.84
C ASP A 50 -5.76 -4.03 15.49
N ALA A 51 -4.45 -3.85 15.36
CA ALA A 51 -3.85 -2.57 14.91
C ALA A 51 -4.31 -2.18 13.50
N ILE A 52 -4.37 -3.16 12.57
CA ILE A 52 -4.89 -2.94 11.22
C ILE A 52 -6.38 -2.60 11.28
N ARG A 53 -7.18 -3.36 12.03
CA ARG A 53 -8.64 -3.16 12.15
C ARG A 53 -8.97 -1.80 12.74
N ALA A 54 -8.25 -1.37 13.78
CA ALA A 54 -8.45 -0.07 14.41
C ALA A 54 -8.20 1.11 13.46
N SER A 55 -7.26 0.95 12.53
CA SER A 55 -6.96 1.96 11.50
C SER A 55 -7.90 1.92 10.30
N ALA A 56 -8.67 0.83 10.13
CA ALA A 56 -9.66 0.60 9.07
C ALA A 56 -9.17 0.92 7.64
N PRO A 57 -7.96 0.51 7.21
CA PRO A 57 -7.46 0.79 5.87
C PRO A 57 -8.22 0.03 4.79
N ASP A 58 -8.14 0.52 3.56
CA ASP A 58 -8.70 -0.14 2.38
C ASP A 58 -7.64 -1.00 1.68
N LEU A 59 -6.37 -0.58 1.74
CA LEU A 59 -5.19 -1.33 1.29
C LEU A 59 -4.17 -1.43 2.43
N VAL A 60 -3.56 -2.61 2.59
CA VAL A 60 -2.49 -2.83 3.58
C VAL A 60 -1.32 -3.53 2.91
N ALA A 61 -0.16 -2.89 2.94
CA ALA A 61 1.10 -3.48 2.53
C ALA A 61 1.87 -3.95 3.78
N LEU A 62 2.18 -5.24 3.84
CA LEU A 62 2.88 -5.86 4.97
C LEU A 62 4.28 -6.27 4.56
N GLN A 63 5.25 -6.08 5.46
CA GLN A 63 6.59 -6.58 5.34
C GLN A 63 6.86 -7.58 6.47
N GLU A 64 7.87 -8.41 6.30
CA GLU A 64 8.24 -9.49 7.21
C GLU A 64 7.10 -10.46 7.53
N VAL A 65 6.47 -10.99 6.50
CA VAL A 65 5.35 -11.94 6.60
C VAL A 65 5.88 -13.36 6.50
N ASP A 66 5.59 -14.18 7.53
CA ASP A 66 5.85 -15.62 7.54
C ASP A 66 4.67 -16.40 6.93
N VAL A 67 5.01 -17.40 6.10
CA VAL A 67 4.07 -18.43 5.65
C VAL A 67 4.69 -19.79 5.96
N ASN A 68 4.13 -20.53 6.90
CA ASN A 68 4.63 -21.81 7.42
C ASN A 68 6.11 -21.77 7.85
N TRP A 69 6.63 -20.60 8.24
CA TRP A 69 8.08 -20.36 8.30
C TRP A 69 8.78 -21.05 9.46
N ALA A 70 8.38 -20.77 10.70
CA ALA A 70 9.08 -21.23 11.89
C ALA A 70 8.18 -21.20 13.15
N GLU A 71 8.72 -21.70 14.27
CA GLU A 71 8.04 -21.67 15.57
C GLU A 71 7.64 -20.25 16.02
N ARG A 72 8.45 -19.24 15.68
CA ARG A 72 8.16 -17.83 16.03
C ARG A 72 6.79 -17.37 15.53
N SER A 73 6.31 -17.95 14.44
CA SER A 73 5.00 -17.70 13.85
C SER A 73 4.06 -18.92 13.96
N SER A 74 4.41 -19.91 14.78
CA SER A 74 3.67 -21.17 14.94
C SER A 74 3.39 -21.88 13.60
N PHE A 75 4.26 -21.71 12.62
CA PHE A 75 4.11 -22.22 11.26
C PHE A 75 2.78 -21.82 10.59
N VAL A 76 2.20 -20.68 10.98
CA VAL A 76 0.93 -20.17 10.42
C VAL A 76 1.20 -19.48 9.08
N ASP A 77 0.29 -19.60 8.13
CA ASP A 77 0.19 -18.69 6.99
C ASP A 77 -0.39 -17.36 7.48
N GLN A 78 0.50 -16.43 7.81
CA GLN A 78 0.11 -15.12 8.35
C GLN A 78 -0.66 -14.28 7.34
N ALA A 79 -0.28 -14.35 6.05
CA ALA A 79 -0.94 -13.60 4.99
C ALA A 79 -2.40 -14.04 4.83
N ALA A 80 -2.65 -15.34 4.69
CA ALA A 80 -3.99 -15.89 4.58
C ALA A 80 -4.82 -15.63 5.85
N THR A 81 -4.20 -15.82 7.04
CA THR A 81 -4.87 -15.61 8.33
C THR A 81 -5.33 -14.16 8.50
N LEU A 82 -4.48 -13.18 8.21
CA LEU A 82 -4.83 -11.76 8.27
C LEU A 82 -5.91 -11.41 7.24
N GLY A 83 -5.79 -11.93 6.01
CA GLY A 83 -6.81 -11.71 4.98
C GLY A 83 -8.19 -12.21 5.41
N GLN A 84 -8.26 -13.40 6.00
CA GLN A 84 -9.51 -13.97 6.51
C GLN A 84 -10.08 -13.14 7.67
N GLN A 85 -9.25 -12.81 8.68
CA GLN A 85 -9.68 -12.06 9.86
C GLN A 85 -10.15 -10.63 9.53
N LEU A 86 -9.52 -10.01 8.51
CA LEU A 86 -9.83 -8.65 8.07
C LEU A 86 -10.84 -8.60 6.92
N ARG A 87 -11.23 -9.77 6.35
CA ARG A 87 -12.10 -9.90 5.18
C ARG A 87 -11.57 -9.15 3.97
N MET A 88 -10.27 -9.29 3.71
CA MET A 88 -9.56 -8.65 2.60
C MET A 88 -9.00 -9.72 1.65
N GLN A 89 -8.95 -9.40 0.36
CA GLN A 89 -8.20 -10.21 -0.61
C GLN A 89 -6.71 -10.10 -0.31
N VAL A 90 -5.94 -11.16 -0.61
CA VAL A 90 -4.51 -11.25 -0.27
C VAL A 90 -3.69 -11.65 -1.48
N ARG A 91 -2.50 -11.05 -1.62
CA ARG A 91 -1.39 -11.56 -2.43
C ARG A 91 -0.14 -11.56 -1.57
N PHE A 92 0.58 -12.68 -1.62
CA PHE A 92 1.84 -12.86 -0.90
C PHE A 92 2.98 -13.03 -1.91
N ALA A 93 4.01 -12.22 -1.80
CA ALA A 93 5.22 -12.26 -2.62
C ALA A 93 6.40 -12.72 -1.77
N ARG A 94 6.75 -14.00 -1.93
CA ARG A 94 7.90 -14.57 -1.20
C ARG A 94 9.21 -13.89 -1.59
N ILE A 95 10.09 -13.72 -0.62
CA ILE A 95 11.52 -13.40 -0.79
C ILE A 95 12.31 -14.71 -0.69
N TYR A 96 12.03 -15.50 0.34
CA TYR A 96 12.69 -16.79 0.60
C TYR A 96 11.70 -17.94 0.57
N GLN A 97 12.20 -19.10 0.14
CA GLN A 97 11.49 -20.38 0.23
C GLN A 97 12.46 -21.47 0.68
N LEU A 98 12.09 -22.19 1.71
CA LEU A 98 12.80 -23.35 2.23
C LEU A 98 11.90 -24.58 2.17
N ALA A 99 12.49 -25.78 2.19
CA ALA A 99 11.70 -26.99 2.34
C ALA A 99 10.92 -27.00 3.66
N GLY A 100 9.80 -27.71 3.70
CA GLY A 100 9.07 -27.99 4.94
C GLY A 100 9.97 -28.66 5.98
N THR A 101 9.56 -28.64 7.24
CA THR A 101 10.32 -29.27 8.33
C THR A 101 10.32 -30.80 8.22
N ARG A 102 9.28 -31.37 7.58
CA ARG A 102 9.15 -32.78 7.22
C ARG A 102 8.79 -32.88 5.73
N PRO A 103 9.05 -34.03 5.07
CA PRO A 103 8.78 -34.19 3.62
C PRO A 103 7.35 -33.88 3.17
N GLN A 104 6.36 -34.06 4.06
CA GLN A 104 4.95 -33.79 3.78
C GLN A 104 4.49 -32.37 4.14
N ASP A 105 5.32 -31.59 4.84
CA ASP A 105 4.95 -30.24 5.26
C ASP A 105 5.03 -29.29 4.05
N PRO A 106 4.19 -28.26 4.02
CA PRO A 106 4.26 -27.24 2.98
C PRO A 106 5.60 -26.49 3.03
N PRO A 107 6.00 -25.85 1.93
CA PRO A 107 7.18 -24.98 1.91
C PRO A 107 7.07 -23.88 2.98
N ARG A 108 8.22 -23.53 3.54
CA ARG A 108 8.36 -22.41 4.48
C ARG A 108 8.74 -21.17 3.67
N GLU A 109 7.94 -20.13 3.74
CA GLU A 109 8.15 -18.93 2.94
C GLU A 109 8.14 -17.68 3.82
N PHE A 110 8.98 -16.71 3.45
CA PHE A 110 9.07 -15.39 4.07
C PHE A 110 9.05 -14.32 3.00
N GLY A 111 8.31 -13.22 3.23
CA GLY A 111 8.19 -12.21 2.21
C GLY A 111 7.37 -10.99 2.61
N VAL A 112 6.70 -10.42 1.60
CA VAL A 112 5.81 -9.28 1.74
C VAL A 112 4.40 -9.65 1.28
N ALA A 113 3.37 -8.98 1.82
CA ALA A 113 2.00 -9.23 1.42
C ALA A 113 1.25 -7.92 1.13
N LEU A 114 0.21 -8.03 0.31
CA LEU A 114 -0.75 -6.96 0.04
C LEU A 114 -2.14 -7.47 0.36
N LEU A 115 -2.86 -6.73 1.22
CA LEU A 115 -4.26 -6.96 1.51
C LEU A 115 -5.11 -5.83 0.91
N SER A 116 -6.25 -6.18 0.34
CA SER A 116 -7.13 -5.24 -0.33
C SER A 116 -8.61 -5.53 -0.06
N LYS A 117 -9.39 -4.49 0.28
CA LYS A 117 -10.86 -4.54 0.25
C LYS A 117 -11.39 -4.49 -1.18
N PHE A 118 -10.61 -3.97 -2.11
CA PHE A 118 -10.95 -3.87 -3.54
C PHE A 118 -10.49 -5.11 -4.31
N PRO A 119 -11.08 -5.38 -5.50
CA PRO A 119 -10.63 -6.47 -6.34
C PRO A 119 -9.17 -6.33 -6.78
N ILE A 120 -8.38 -7.38 -6.60
CA ILE A 120 -7.03 -7.49 -7.15
C ILE A 120 -7.15 -8.14 -8.53
N LEU A 121 -6.96 -7.33 -9.57
CA LEU A 121 -7.16 -7.73 -10.98
C LEU A 121 -6.00 -8.60 -11.49
N ASP A 122 -4.77 -8.25 -11.08
CA ASP A 122 -3.54 -8.87 -11.53
C ASP A 122 -2.44 -8.65 -10.50
N TRP A 123 -1.39 -9.49 -10.50
CA TRP A 123 -0.24 -9.29 -9.62
C TRP A 123 1.00 -10.04 -10.12
N SER A 124 2.18 -9.56 -9.69
CA SER A 124 3.48 -10.17 -9.99
C SER A 124 4.41 -10.09 -8.79
N ASN A 125 5.32 -11.04 -8.69
CA ASN A 125 6.43 -11.03 -7.74
C ASN A 125 7.74 -10.85 -8.51
N HIS A 126 8.20 -9.62 -8.62
CA HIS A 126 9.39 -9.25 -9.39
C HIS A 126 10.67 -9.63 -8.65
N ILE A 127 11.71 -9.88 -9.45
CA ILE A 127 13.05 -10.20 -8.98
C ILE A 127 13.86 -8.92 -8.93
N ILE A 128 14.50 -8.66 -7.79
CA ILE A 128 15.48 -7.59 -7.59
C ILE A 128 16.70 -8.15 -6.89
N THR A 129 17.83 -7.46 -6.95
CA THR A 129 19.04 -7.85 -6.25
C THR A 129 18.83 -7.79 -4.73
N ARG A 130 19.25 -8.88 -4.03
CA ARG A 130 19.17 -8.97 -2.56
C ARG A 130 20.43 -9.61 -1.99
N LEU A 131 20.73 -9.26 -0.74
CA LEU A 131 21.65 -10.04 0.09
C LEU A 131 20.82 -10.97 0.99
N SER A 132 20.98 -12.28 0.82
CA SER A 132 20.26 -13.27 1.61
C SER A 132 20.48 -13.06 3.11
N THR A 133 19.40 -13.16 3.90
CA THR A 133 19.49 -13.23 5.37
C THR A 133 19.54 -14.69 5.85
N GLN A 134 19.50 -15.64 4.93
CA GLN A 134 19.52 -17.07 5.21
C GLN A 134 20.94 -17.68 5.07
N GLU A 135 21.91 -16.87 4.66
CA GLU A 135 23.30 -17.27 4.42
C GLU A 135 24.27 -16.54 5.35
N THR A 136 25.33 -17.19 5.76
CA THR A 136 26.34 -16.60 6.67
C THR A 136 27.18 -15.53 5.95
N ASN A 137 27.52 -15.76 4.67
CA ASN A 137 28.32 -14.85 3.85
C ASN A 137 27.58 -14.61 2.52
N PRO A 138 26.47 -13.84 2.55
CA PRO A 138 25.67 -13.64 1.35
C PRO A 138 26.41 -12.77 0.33
N VAL A 139 26.22 -13.11 -0.94
CA VAL A 139 26.60 -12.26 -2.07
C VAL A 139 25.33 -11.69 -2.71
N PRO A 140 25.37 -10.49 -3.33
CA PRO A 140 24.23 -9.96 -4.05
C PRO A 140 23.75 -10.95 -5.12
N ALA A 141 22.47 -11.33 -5.06
CA ALA A 141 21.87 -12.29 -5.97
C ALA A 141 20.43 -11.87 -6.34
N PRO A 142 19.95 -12.23 -7.55
CA PRO A 142 18.57 -11.97 -7.94
C PRO A 142 17.62 -12.86 -7.14
N LEU A 143 16.76 -12.24 -6.32
CA LEU A 143 15.73 -12.92 -5.53
C LEU A 143 14.39 -12.18 -5.70
N PRO A 144 13.25 -12.90 -5.60
CA PRO A 144 11.93 -12.28 -5.66
C PRO A 144 11.63 -11.44 -4.43
N GLY A 145 10.42 -10.86 -4.34
CA GLY A 145 9.93 -10.12 -3.19
C GLY A 145 9.73 -8.63 -3.44
N PHE A 146 9.67 -8.22 -4.69
CA PHE A 146 9.10 -6.92 -5.07
C PHE A 146 7.73 -7.16 -5.68
N LEU A 147 6.69 -6.97 -4.86
CA LEU A 147 5.30 -7.20 -5.23
C LEU A 147 4.78 -6.06 -6.08
N GLU A 148 4.14 -6.37 -7.20
CA GLU A 148 3.27 -5.46 -7.96
C GLU A 148 1.87 -6.04 -8.00
N ALA A 149 0.84 -5.20 -7.84
CA ALA A 149 -0.56 -5.55 -8.05
C ALA A 149 -1.30 -4.44 -8.78
N LYS A 150 -2.32 -4.82 -9.57
CA LYS A 150 -3.30 -3.92 -10.16
C LYS A 150 -4.60 -4.08 -9.41
N ILE A 151 -5.10 -2.99 -8.86
CA ILE A 151 -6.29 -2.97 -8.00
C ILE A 151 -7.37 -2.13 -8.67
N ASP A 152 -8.60 -2.65 -8.71
CA ASP A 152 -9.76 -1.87 -9.15
C ASP A 152 -10.31 -1.04 -7.99
N VAL A 153 -9.89 0.19 -7.89
CA VAL A 153 -10.41 1.14 -6.89
C VAL A 153 -11.61 1.88 -7.48
N SER A 154 -12.79 1.31 -7.29
CA SER A 154 -14.06 1.90 -7.76
C SER A 154 -14.08 2.26 -9.25
N GLY A 155 -13.59 1.37 -10.10
CA GLY A 155 -13.52 1.53 -11.56
C GLY A 155 -12.25 2.21 -12.07
N THR A 156 -11.30 2.57 -11.19
CA THR A 156 -9.99 3.09 -11.56
C THR A 156 -8.91 2.08 -11.21
N THR A 157 -8.12 1.66 -12.20
CA THR A 157 -6.99 0.75 -11.95
C THR A 157 -5.84 1.51 -11.32
N VAL A 158 -5.46 1.07 -10.11
CA VAL A 158 -4.30 1.58 -9.35
C VAL A 158 -3.21 0.54 -9.38
N ARG A 159 -1.99 0.92 -9.73
CA ARG A 159 -0.79 0.08 -9.58
C ARG A 159 -0.26 0.23 -8.16
N VAL A 160 -0.05 -0.90 -7.50
CA VAL A 160 0.40 -0.94 -6.10
C VAL A 160 1.65 -1.79 -6.02
N PHE A 161 2.70 -1.23 -5.44
CA PHE A 161 3.96 -1.92 -5.19
C PHE A 161 4.20 -2.05 -3.70
N ASN A 162 4.85 -3.15 -3.28
CA ASN A 162 5.29 -3.38 -1.91
C ASN A 162 6.66 -4.05 -1.88
N THR A 163 7.55 -3.55 -1.01
CA THR A 163 8.90 -4.06 -0.87
C THR A 163 9.37 -4.02 0.59
N HIS A 164 10.47 -4.72 0.86
CA HIS A 164 11.30 -4.56 2.05
C HIS A 164 12.76 -4.55 1.58
N LEU A 165 13.45 -3.41 1.72
CA LEU A 165 14.81 -3.22 1.23
C LEU A 165 15.85 -3.74 2.23
N ASP A 166 17.11 -3.85 1.78
CA ASP A 166 18.22 -4.32 2.61
C ASP A 166 18.45 -3.41 3.82
N TYR A 167 18.56 -3.99 5.01
CA TYR A 167 18.67 -3.27 6.28
C TYR A 167 20.10 -2.88 6.66
N ARG A 168 21.11 -3.41 5.95
CA ARG A 168 22.52 -3.21 6.30
C ARG A 168 22.94 -1.74 6.14
N SER A 169 23.96 -1.35 6.88
CA SER A 169 24.47 0.03 6.86
C SER A 169 25.09 0.43 5.52
N ASP A 170 25.65 -0.53 4.77
CA ASP A 170 26.17 -0.30 3.42
C ASP A 170 24.99 -0.11 2.44
N PRO A 171 24.81 1.07 1.83
CA PRO A 171 23.65 1.35 1.01
C PRO A 171 23.72 0.76 -0.41
N ARG A 172 24.84 0.19 -0.83
CA ARG A 172 25.05 -0.24 -2.24
C ARG A 172 23.99 -1.18 -2.75
N VAL A 173 23.55 -2.14 -1.92
CA VAL A 173 22.49 -3.08 -2.31
C VAL A 173 21.15 -2.37 -2.39
N ARG A 174 20.80 -1.48 -1.45
CA ARG A 174 19.57 -0.68 -1.53
C ARG A 174 19.54 0.21 -2.76
N GLN A 175 20.67 0.85 -3.10
CA GLN A 175 20.78 1.67 -4.31
C GLN A 175 20.51 0.86 -5.58
N GLN A 176 21.06 -0.36 -5.66
CA GLN A 176 20.78 -1.26 -6.76
C GLN A 176 19.31 -1.71 -6.77
N GLN A 177 18.77 -2.09 -5.61
CA GLN A 177 17.36 -2.45 -5.48
C GLN A 177 16.43 -1.34 -5.97
N VAL A 178 16.68 -0.09 -5.57
CA VAL A 178 15.87 1.05 -6.00
C VAL A 178 15.98 1.29 -7.50
N ALA A 179 17.17 1.20 -8.09
CA ALA A 179 17.34 1.32 -9.55
C ALA A 179 16.54 0.26 -10.31
N GLU A 180 16.57 -1.00 -9.85
CA GLU A 180 15.81 -2.11 -10.42
C GLU A 180 14.30 -1.94 -10.22
N MET A 181 13.86 -1.49 -9.04
CA MET A 181 12.45 -1.18 -8.77
C MET A 181 11.93 -0.08 -9.69
N LEU A 182 12.70 0.98 -9.92
CA LEU A 182 12.33 2.07 -10.82
C LEU A 182 12.15 1.60 -12.27
N ALA A 183 12.88 0.55 -12.71
CA ALA A 183 12.68 -0.06 -14.02
C ALA A 183 11.32 -0.77 -14.12
N TYR A 184 10.86 -1.45 -13.05
CA TYR A 184 9.52 -2.07 -13.00
C TYR A 184 8.39 -1.03 -12.84
N ILE A 185 8.60 -0.02 -11.99
CA ILE A 185 7.63 1.06 -11.79
C ILE A 185 7.41 1.81 -13.12
N GLY A 186 8.48 2.05 -13.88
CA GLY A 186 8.43 2.73 -15.16
C GLY A 186 7.99 4.18 -15.03
N ASP A 187 7.18 4.65 -15.97
CA ASP A 187 6.51 5.94 -15.85
C ASP A 187 5.34 5.85 -14.85
N THR A 188 4.99 6.97 -14.26
CA THR A 188 3.86 7.10 -13.33
C THR A 188 2.67 7.78 -14.00
N SER A 189 2.42 7.46 -15.29
CA SER A 189 1.28 7.97 -16.05
C SER A 189 -0.06 7.42 -15.56
N ALA A 190 -0.04 6.24 -14.92
CA ALA A 190 -1.17 5.66 -14.19
C ALA A 190 -1.08 5.93 -12.69
N PRO A 191 -2.21 5.91 -11.95
CA PRO A 191 -2.21 5.98 -10.50
C PRO A 191 -1.32 4.88 -9.91
N THR A 192 -0.30 5.28 -9.14
CA THR A 192 0.73 4.37 -8.62
C THR A 192 1.00 4.65 -7.15
N LEU A 193 1.05 3.59 -6.35
CA LEU A 193 1.42 3.58 -4.93
C LEU A 193 2.64 2.68 -4.75
N LEU A 194 3.60 3.10 -3.95
CA LEU A 194 4.70 2.27 -3.48
C LEU A 194 4.74 2.30 -1.95
N PHE A 195 4.72 1.11 -1.37
CA PHE A 195 4.80 0.86 0.05
C PHE A 195 6.09 0.12 0.40
N GLY A 196 6.56 0.31 1.61
CA GLY A 196 7.61 -0.56 2.12
C GLY A 196 8.32 -0.02 3.35
N ASP A 197 8.98 -0.97 4.02
CA ASP A 197 10.13 -0.67 4.85
C ASP A 197 11.34 -0.52 3.91
N LEU A 198 11.76 0.73 3.72
CA LEU A 198 12.85 1.06 2.81
C LEU A 198 14.22 1.07 3.50
N ASN A 199 14.25 0.85 4.82
CA ASN A 199 15.46 0.75 5.63
C ASN A 199 16.46 1.91 5.44
N ALA A 200 15.96 3.09 5.08
CA ALA A 200 16.75 4.29 4.85
C ALA A 200 15.97 5.56 5.23
N PRO A 201 16.61 6.61 5.74
CA PRO A 201 15.96 7.89 6.01
C PRO A 201 15.63 8.62 4.69
N SER A 202 14.74 9.61 4.78
CA SER A 202 14.22 10.29 3.59
C SER A 202 15.27 11.09 2.80
N ASP A 203 16.39 11.46 3.40
CA ASP A 203 17.51 12.16 2.77
C ASP A 203 18.55 11.22 2.16
N ALA A 204 18.40 9.90 2.30
CA ALA A 204 19.27 8.93 1.66
C ALA A 204 19.17 9.02 0.12
N PRO A 205 20.31 8.93 -0.61
CA PRO A 205 20.33 9.06 -2.07
C PRO A 205 19.38 8.13 -2.79
N GLU A 206 19.26 6.88 -2.34
CA GLU A 206 18.34 5.89 -2.91
C GLU A 206 16.87 6.26 -2.72
N ILE A 207 16.52 6.92 -1.61
CA ILE A 207 15.15 7.41 -1.37
C ILE A 207 14.89 8.64 -2.24
N GLN A 208 15.86 9.54 -2.38
CA GLN A 208 15.74 10.71 -3.26
C GLN A 208 15.47 10.31 -4.71
N LEU A 209 16.08 9.21 -5.22
CA LEU A 209 15.79 8.68 -6.55
C LEU A 209 14.32 8.24 -6.72
N LEU A 210 13.71 7.64 -5.69
CA LEU A 210 12.28 7.32 -5.71
C LEU A 210 11.42 8.59 -5.75
N LEU A 211 11.85 9.63 -5.01
CA LEU A 211 11.14 10.91 -4.91
C LEU A 211 11.22 11.77 -6.20
N GLU A 212 12.11 11.44 -7.13
CA GLU A 212 12.08 12.03 -8.49
C GLU A 212 10.84 11.60 -9.30
N ARG A 213 10.21 10.47 -8.96
CA ARG A 213 9.05 9.90 -9.67
C ARG A 213 7.78 9.83 -8.86
N LEU A 214 7.91 9.71 -7.55
CA LEU A 214 6.80 9.58 -6.61
C LEU A 214 6.92 10.65 -5.55
N HIS A 215 5.83 10.99 -4.88
CA HIS A 215 5.82 11.92 -3.77
C HIS A 215 5.67 11.16 -2.46
N ASP A 216 6.39 11.60 -1.45
CA ASP A 216 6.20 11.11 -0.09
C ASP A 216 4.82 11.55 0.44
N ALA A 217 4.00 10.59 0.84
CA ALA A 217 2.69 10.87 1.39
C ALA A 217 2.73 11.35 2.85
N TRP A 218 3.92 11.42 3.45
CA TRP A 218 4.07 11.99 4.80
C TRP A 218 4.22 13.51 4.71
N PRO A 219 3.23 14.30 5.17
CA PRO A 219 3.33 15.76 5.14
C PRO A 219 4.37 16.25 6.16
N THR A 220 5.22 17.18 5.77
CA THR A 220 6.23 17.77 6.67
C THR A 220 5.61 18.43 7.91
N SER A 221 4.36 18.89 7.82
CA SER A 221 3.59 19.46 8.94
C SER A 221 3.10 18.43 9.96
N ALA A 222 3.15 17.12 9.63
CA ALA A 222 2.71 16.05 10.53
C ALA A 222 3.80 15.58 11.53
N GLY A 223 4.93 16.30 11.58
CA GLY A 223 6.05 15.95 12.44
C GLY A 223 6.99 14.91 11.82
N PRO A 224 7.86 14.26 12.59
CA PRO A 224 8.93 13.42 12.08
C PRO A 224 8.46 12.08 11.49
N GLY A 225 7.27 11.58 11.84
CA GLY A 225 6.72 10.33 11.30
C GLY A 225 7.53 9.08 11.65
N LEU A 226 8.15 9.05 12.82
CA LEU A 226 9.06 7.98 13.24
C LEU A 226 8.30 6.67 13.46
N THR A 227 8.85 5.54 12.97
CA THR A 227 8.22 4.24 12.98
C THR A 227 9.01 3.17 13.73
N ASP A 228 10.36 3.28 13.77
CA ASP A 228 11.26 2.28 14.34
C ASP A 228 12.19 2.90 15.44
N PRO A 229 12.38 2.19 16.59
CA PRO A 229 11.61 1.06 17.09
C PRO A 229 10.24 1.50 17.63
N ALA A 230 9.25 0.58 17.69
CA ALA A 230 7.86 0.92 18.03
C ALA A 230 7.67 1.48 19.44
N ASP A 231 8.46 1.05 20.42
CA ASP A 231 8.40 1.51 21.81
C ASP A 231 8.91 2.96 21.96
N GLU A 232 10.05 3.28 21.37
CA GLU A 232 10.68 4.61 21.39
C GLU A 232 11.17 4.99 19.96
N PRO A 233 10.30 5.45 19.08
CA PRO A 233 10.64 5.67 17.67
C PRO A 233 11.73 6.72 17.46
N ARG A 234 12.76 6.36 16.70
CA ARG A 234 13.93 7.20 16.41
C ARG A 234 14.20 7.33 14.91
N LYS A 235 13.62 6.43 14.09
CA LYS A 235 13.82 6.41 12.64
C LYS A 235 12.48 6.42 11.92
N ARG A 236 12.46 7.06 10.77
CA ARG A 236 11.40 6.96 9.78
C ARG A 236 11.94 6.21 8.57
N ILE A 237 11.57 4.95 8.43
CA ILE A 237 12.06 4.04 7.40
C ILE A 237 10.94 3.32 6.66
N ASP A 238 9.69 3.47 7.13
CA ASP A 238 8.47 2.96 6.50
C ASP A 238 7.78 4.06 5.69
N TYR A 239 7.46 3.79 4.43
CA TYR A 239 7.00 4.79 3.48
C TYR A 239 5.72 4.40 2.75
N VAL A 240 4.91 5.41 2.48
CA VAL A 240 3.86 5.42 1.46
C VAL A 240 4.25 6.48 0.44
N LEU A 241 4.63 6.06 -0.76
CA LEU A 241 4.96 6.97 -1.85
C LEU A 241 3.85 6.91 -2.91
N VAL A 242 3.48 8.07 -3.45
CA VAL A 242 2.30 8.20 -4.32
C VAL A 242 2.65 8.93 -5.61
N SER A 243 2.03 8.56 -6.73
CA SER A 243 2.10 9.35 -7.96
C SER A 243 1.22 10.61 -7.87
N LYS A 244 1.38 11.52 -8.82
CA LYS A 244 0.63 12.80 -8.91
C LYS A 244 -0.89 12.66 -8.94
N HIS A 245 -1.41 11.46 -9.15
CA HIS A 245 -2.86 11.17 -9.19
C HIS A 245 -3.50 11.16 -7.80
N PHE A 246 -2.69 11.19 -6.75
CA PHE A 246 -3.17 11.19 -5.38
C PHE A 246 -2.90 12.53 -4.70
N ARG A 247 -3.89 12.98 -3.94
CA ARG A 247 -3.75 14.09 -2.99
C ARG A 247 -3.79 13.53 -1.58
N VAL A 248 -2.77 13.83 -0.80
CA VAL A 248 -2.72 13.45 0.62
C VAL A 248 -3.65 14.35 1.42
N ARG A 249 -4.51 13.76 2.24
CA ARG A 249 -5.38 14.47 3.21
C ARG A 249 -4.78 14.49 4.60
N SER A 250 -4.31 13.33 5.04
CA SER A 250 -3.68 13.17 6.35
C SER A 250 -2.75 11.96 6.35
N ALA A 251 -1.77 11.97 7.25
CA ALA A 251 -0.94 10.80 7.57
C ALA A 251 -0.76 10.70 9.07
N THR A 252 -0.71 9.47 9.60
CA THR A 252 -0.54 9.17 11.02
C THR A 252 0.34 7.95 11.22
N VAL A 253 0.99 7.87 12.38
CA VAL A 253 1.72 6.70 12.87
C VAL A 253 1.02 6.23 14.14
N PRO A 254 0.05 5.29 14.04
CA PRO A 254 -0.65 4.75 15.20
C PRO A 254 0.31 4.08 16.18
N VAL A 255 0.12 4.34 17.47
CA VAL A 255 0.92 3.71 18.53
C VAL A 255 0.45 2.28 18.74
N THR A 256 1.35 1.34 18.55
CA THR A 256 1.13 -0.09 18.82
C THR A 256 2.48 -0.75 19.13
N LEU A 257 2.45 -1.83 19.91
CA LEU A 257 3.59 -2.69 20.21
C LEU A 257 3.38 -4.11 19.64
N ALA A 258 2.47 -4.27 18.68
CA ALA A 258 2.23 -5.55 17.99
C ALA A 258 3.37 -5.93 17.03
N SER A 259 4.29 -5.01 16.77
CA SER A 259 5.54 -5.19 16.02
C SER A 259 6.62 -4.31 16.65
N ASP A 260 7.87 -4.42 16.20
CA ASP A 260 8.95 -3.47 16.49
C ASP A 260 8.90 -2.22 15.60
N HIS A 261 8.04 -2.20 14.59
CA HIS A 261 7.68 -1.02 13.82
C HIS A 261 6.29 -0.53 14.19
N ARG A 262 6.04 0.78 14.02
CA ARG A 262 4.69 1.35 14.00
C ARG A 262 4.19 1.45 12.55
N PRO A 263 2.90 1.17 12.29
CA PRO A 263 2.36 1.33 10.95
C PRO A 263 2.29 2.81 10.52
N VAL A 264 2.40 3.06 9.22
CA VAL A 264 2.07 4.35 8.62
C VAL A 264 0.71 4.25 7.94
N VAL A 265 -0.22 5.13 8.31
CA VAL A 265 -1.57 5.21 7.76
C VAL A 265 -1.75 6.53 7.05
N VAL A 266 -2.22 6.49 5.81
CA VAL A 266 -2.41 7.68 4.99
C VAL A 266 -3.82 7.71 4.41
N ASP A 267 -4.49 8.86 4.55
CA ASP A 267 -5.73 9.18 3.86
C ASP A 267 -5.42 9.89 2.54
N LEU A 268 -5.81 9.29 1.45
CA LEU A 268 -5.61 9.77 0.09
C LEU A 268 -6.94 10.14 -0.57
N ILE A 269 -6.85 11.01 -1.55
CA ILE A 269 -7.89 11.21 -2.57
C ILE A 269 -7.28 10.86 -3.92
N LEU A 270 -7.85 9.88 -4.58
CA LEU A 270 -7.54 9.53 -5.97
C LEU A 270 -8.38 10.42 -6.90
N ALA A 271 -7.71 11.20 -7.76
CA ALA A 271 -8.36 11.94 -8.84
C ALA A 271 -8.71 10.99 -10.01
N ARG A 272 -9.89 11.17 -10.58
CA ARG A 272 -10.33 10.46 -11.80
C ARG A 272 -9.94 11.22 -13.05
#